data_9650301f6fda6cccd30035d2f954efb3
#
_entry.id   9650301f6fda6cccd30035d2f954efb3
#
_cell.length_a   1.000
_cell.length_b   1.000
_cell.length_c   1.000
_cell.angle_alpha   90.00
_cell.angle_beta   90.00
_cell.angle_gamma   90.00
#
_symmetry.space_group_name_H-M   'P 1'
#
loop_
_entity.id
_entity.type
_entity.pdbx_description
1 polymer ?
#
loop_
_entity_poly.entity_id
_entity_poly.type
_entity_poly.pdbx_seq_one_letter_code
_entity_poly.pdbx_strand_id
1 'polypeptide(L)'
;MPFPSTGHSKINRIIVDEYFRDFQDGFFIETGSCDGIFQSNTYYLETELNWTGLLIEPNPDYVKECIENRPNSKVYDCALVSPEDADKTTVLYSIASKGAMGTVGDRGIWKDETEKPIFHENIPTRTLTSVLDEVKPKEINFMSLDVEGYELNVLKGLDFEKYSPEIIVVECHGDLIKPVDDLLSRYYILDNKISDRDYVYQLK
;
A
#
# COMPACT_ATOMS: atom_id res chain seq x y z
N MET A 1 18.63 -9.80 13.28
CA MET A 1 19.36 -8.55 12.98
C MET A 1 18.51 -7.35 13.40
N PRO A 2 19.06 -6.17 13.71
CA PRO A 2 18.22 -5.03 14.02
C PRO A 2 17.46 -4.60 12.76
N PHE A 3 16.16 -4.34 12.90
CA PHE A 3 15.36 -3.74 11.85
C PHE A 3 16.00 -2.44 11.37
N PRO A 4 16.08 -2.18 10.06
CA PRO A 4 16.62 -0.94 9.55
C PRO A 4 15.85 0.25 10.14
N SER A 5 16.56 1.30 10.52
CA SER A 5 15.99 2.51 11.16
C SER A 5 15.17 3.37 10.18
N THR A 6 15.00 2.93 8.96
CA THR A 6 14.48 3.69 7.81
C THR A 6 13.02 3.40 7.46
N GLY A 7 12.34 2.48 8.15
CA GLY A 7 10.94 2.16 7.90
C GLY A 7 10.02 2.51 9.07
N HIS A 8 8.72 2.23 8.93
CA HIS A 8 7.78 2.12 10.04
C HIS A 8 8.21 0.96 10.94
N SER A 9 9.34 1.13 11.63
CA SER A 9 10.05 0.07 12.36
C SER A 9 9.14 -0.68 13.35
N LYS A 10 8.07 -0.03 13.83
CA LYS A 10 7.11 -0.63 14.74
C LYS A 10 6.13 -1.55 13.99
N ILE A 11 5.57 -1.11 12.85
CA ILE A 11 4.64 -1.91 12.04
C ILE A 11 5.38 -3.12 11.49
N ASN A 12 6.51 -2.92 10.81
CA ASN A 12 7.35 -3.99 10.29
C ASN A 12 7.68 -5.03 11.34
N ARG A 13 8.07 -4.57 12.54
CA ARG A 13 8.45 -5.48 13.63
C ARG A 13 7.26 -6.34 14.07
N ILE A 14 6.08 -5.74 14.25
CA ILE A 14 4.87 -6.47 14.64
C ILE A 14 4.49 -7.48 13.55
N ILE A 15 4.49 -7.06 12.27
CA ILE A 15 4.15 -7.95 11.16
C ILE A 15 5.10 -9.13 11.07
N VAL A 16 6.41 -8.89 11.17
CA VAL A 16 7.39 -9.99 11.15
C VAL A 16 7.27 -10.86 12.40
N ASP A 17 7.27 -10.27 13.60
CA ASP A 17 7.33 -11.01 14.87
C ASP A 17 6.05 -11.82 15.15
N GLU A 18 4.88 -11.33 14.75
CA GLU A 18 3.60 -11.96 15.06
C GLU A 18 3.07 -12.86 13.93
N TYR A 19 3.32 -12.50 12.66
CA TYR A 19 2.72 -13.20 11.52
C TYR A 19 3.72 -13.96 10.65
N PHE A 20 4.98 -13.46 10.49
CA PHE A 20 5.92 -14.00 9.49
C PHE A 20 7.33 -14.24 10.02
N ARG A 21 7.51 -14.51 11.32
CA ARG A 21 8.82 -14.57 12.02
C ARG A 21 9.92 -15.30 11.27
N ASP A 22 9.65 -16.51 10.78
CA ASP A 22 10.64 -17.35 10.10
C ASP A 22 10.15 -17.75 8.69
N PHE A 23 9.16 -17.02 8.17
CA PHE A 23 8.55 -17.33 6.89
C PHE A 23 9.39 -16.73 5.75
N GLN A 24 10.02 -17.60 4.96
CA GLN A 24 10.85 -17.24 3.81
C GLN A 24 10.05 -17.34 2.51
N ASP A 25 10.55 -16.66 1.48
CA ASP A 25 10.06 -16.79 0.10
C ASP A 25 8.58 -16.42 -0.09
N GLY A 26 8.03 -15.52 0.74
CA GLY A 26 6.66 -15.05 0.61
C GLY A 26 6.46 -14.03 -0.51
N PHE A 27 5.20 -13.67 -0.73
CA PHE A 27 4.82 -12.65 -1.71
C PHE A 27 4.01 -11.53 -1.04
N PHE A 28 4.41 -10.28 -1.30
CA PHE A 28 3.75 -9.11 -0.75
C PHE A 28 3.21 -8.16 -1.82
N ILE A 29 2.30 -7.29 -1.38
CA ILE A 29 1.87 -6.08 -2.09
C ILE A 29 2.10 -4.90 -1.16
N GLU A 30 2.74 -3.84 -1.65
CA GLU A 30 2.85 -2.56 -0.95
C GLU A 30 2.32 -1.45 -1.84
N THR A 31 1.32 -0.72 -1.34
CA THR A 31 0.69 0.40 -2.04
C THR A 31 1.05 1.70 -1.33
N GLY A 32 1.46 2.70 -2.09
CA GLY A 32 2.09 3.91 -1.54
C GLY A 32 3.53 3.64 -1.14
N SER A 33 4.29 2.99 -2.04
CA SER A 33 5.64 2.48 -1.72
C SER A 33 6.73 3.54 -1.68
N CYS A 34 6.43 4.79 -2.05
CA CYS A 34 7.40 5.89 -2.07
C CYS A 34 8.69 5.51 -2.83
N ASP A 35 9.87 5.79 -2.27
CA ASP A 35 11.17 5.40 -2.80
C ASP A 35 11.50 3.90 -2.61
N GLY A 36 10.60 3.13 -2.01
CA GLY A 36 10.75 1.71 -1.72
C GLY A 36 11.50 1.40 -0.42
N ILE A 37 12.03 2.40 0.29
CA ILE A 37 12.75 2.26 1.57
C ILE A 37 12.09 3.08 2.67
N PHE A 38 11.83 4.36 2.38
CA PHE A 38 11.27 5.28 3.36
C PHE A 38 9.88 4.82 3.80
N GLN A 39 9.73 4.54 5.07
CA GLN A 39 8.48 4.06 5.68
C GLN A 39 7.91 2.75 5.07
N SER A 40 8.69 2.01 4.27
CA SER A 40 8.25 0.75 3.69
C SER A 40 7.93 -0.30 4.75
N ASN A 41 6.78 -0.94 4.64
CA ASN A 41 6.35 -2.06 5.47
C ASN A 41 6.82 -3.41 4.95
N THR A 42 7.45 -3.45 3.77
CA THR A 42 7.88 -4.70 3.11
C THR A 42 9.39 -4.77 2.84
N TYR A 43 10.13 -3.69 3.08
CA TYR A 43 11.58 -3.66 2.82
C TYR A 43 12.34 -4.77 3.54
N TYR A 44 12.04 -5.00 4.82
CA TYR A 44 12.65 -6.09 5.60
C TYR A 44 12.28 -7.48 5.05
N LEU A 45 11.04 -7.67 4.62
CA LEU A 45 10.59 -8.94 4.04
C LEU A 45 11.40 -9.29 2.79
N GLU A 46 11.66 -8.31 1.92
CA GLU A 46 12.47 -8.52 0.71
C GLU A 46 13.94 -8.75 1.04
N THR A 47 14.56 -7.90 1.89
CA THR A 47 16.01 -7.92 2.11
C THR A 47 16.49 -9.02 3.04
N GLU A 48 15.68 -9.41 4.02
CA GLU A 48 16.09 -10.34 5.07
C GLU A 48 15.38 -11.70 5.00
N LEU A 49 14.18 -11.76 4.41
CA LEU A 49 13.37 -12.98 4.35
C LEU A 49 13.20 -13.53 2.92
N ASN A 50 13.92 -12.96 1.96
CA ASN A 50 13.91 -13.39 0.55
C ASN A 50 12.53 -13.35 -0.12
N TRP A 51 11.66 -12.44 0.35
CA TRP A 51 10.35 -12.26 -0.27
C TRP A 51 10.46 -11.51 -1.60
N THR A 52 9.46 -11.69 -2.45
CA THR A 52 9.27 -10.90 -3.66
C THR A 52 7.90 -10.24 -3.62
N GLY A 53 7.66 -9.25 -4.48
CA GLY A 53 6.34 -8.62 -4.44
C GLY A 53 6.09 -7.56 -5.47
N LEU A 54 5.02 -6.82 -5.20
CA LEU A 54 4.57 -5.68 -5.96
C LEU A 54 4.67 -4.41 -5.13
N LEU A 55 5.20 -3.38 -5.73
CA LEU A 55 5.25 -2.02 -5.21
C LEU A 55 4.44 -1.15 -6.16
N ILE A 56 3.47 -0.43 -5.64
CA ILE A 56 2.63 0.45 -6.45
C ILE A 56 2.79 1.89 -5.94
N GLU A 57 3.28 2.76 -6.83
CA GLU A 57 3.58 4.14 -6.52
C GLU A 57 3.13 5.05 -7.67
N PRO A 58 2.20 5.99 -7.44
CA PRO A 58 1.74 6.90 -8.47
C PRO A 58 2.67 8.11 -8.70
N ASN A 59 3.57 8.44 -7.77
CA ASN A 59 4.44 9.60 -7.89
C ASN A 59 5.65 9.29 -8.79
N PRO A 60 5.75 9.91 -9.98
CA PRO A 60 6.82 9.60 -10.94
C PRO A 60 8.23 9.92 -10.43
N ASP A 61 8.35 10.83 -9.45
CA ASP A 61 9.64 11.18 -8.85
C ASP A 61 10.18 10.02 -7.98
N TYR A 62 9.27 9.26 -7.34
CA TYR A 62 9.63 8.12 -6.50
C TYR A 62 9.71 6.80 -7.23
N VAL A 63 8.93 6.60 -8.29
CA VAL A 63 8.93 5.33 -9.06
C VAL A 63 10.32 4.90 -9.46
N LYS A 64 11.14 5.84 -9.95
CA LYS A 64 12.51 5.54 -10.39
C LYS A 64 13.39 5.07 -9.22
N GLU A 65 13.33 5.78 -8.10
CA GLU A 65 14.08 5.43 -6.90
C GLU A 65 13.62 4.07 -6.35
N CYS A 66 12.31 3.83 -6.35
CA CYS A 66 11.71 2.57 -5.94
C CYS A 66 12.23 1.39 -6.78
N ILE A 67 12.31 1.54 -8.10
CA ILE A 67 12.87 0.51 -9.00
C ILE A 67 14.36 0.22 -8.68
N GLU A 68 15.14 1.26 -8.41
CA GLU A 68 16.57 1.11 -8.06
C GLU A 68 16.76 0.46 -6.69
N ASN A 69 15.91 0.79 -5.73
CA ASN A 69 16.00 0.34 -4.34
C ASN A 69 15.42 -1.07 -4.10
N ARG A 70 14.52 -1.54 -4.96
CA ARG A 70 13.77 -2.80 -4.77
C ARG A 70 13.93 -3.75 -5.98
N PRO A 71 15.16 -4.25 -6.25
CA PRO A 71 15.47 -4.99 -7.47
C PRO A 71 14.80 -6.37 -7.55
N ASN A 72 14.31 -6.93 -6.44
CA ASN A 72 13.64 -8.24 -6.40
C ASN A 72 12.11 -8.12 -6.49
N SER A 73 11.59 -6.91 -6.59
CA SER A 73 10.15 -6.63 -6.65
C SER A 73 9.78 -5.90 -7.94
N LYS A 74 8.52 -6.02 -8.35
CA LYS A 74 8.00 -5.35 -9.53
C LYS A 74 7.32 -4.05 -9.13
N VAL A 75 7.76 -2.93 -9.70
CA VAL A 75 7.17 -1.61 -9.46
C VAL A 75 6.16 -1.28 -10.55
N TYR A 76 4.99 -0.77 -10.15
CA TYR A 76 3.94 -0.24 -11.03
C TYR A 76 3.73 1.25 -10.78
N ASP A 77 3.87 2.04 -11.84
CA ASP A 77 3.70 3.49 -11.87
C ASP A 77 2.25 3.87 -12.15
N CYS A 78 1.38 3.63 -11.20
CA CYS A 78 -0.04 3.95 -11.35
C CYS A 78 -0.71 4.28 -10.00
N ALA A 79 -1.82 5.00 -10.09
CA ALA A 79 -2.74 5.15 -8.98
C ALA A 79 -3.75 4.00 -8.96
N LEU A 80 -3.91 3.36 -7.80
CA LEU A 80 -4.93 2.33 -7.63
C LEU A 80 -6.28 2.99 -7.32
N VAL A 81 -7.31 2.55 -8.04
CA VAL A 81 -8.65 3.12 -7.99
C VAL A 81 -9.73 2.04 -7.99
N SER A 82 -10.96 2.45 -7.72
CA SER A 82 -12.15 1.62 -7.92
C SER A 82 -12.43 1.37 -9.42
N PRO A 83 -13.20 0.32 -9.80
CA PRO A 83 -13.41 -0.06 -11.19
C PRO A 83 -13.96 1.05 -12.08
N GLU A 84 -14.80 1.91 -11.55
CA GLU A 84 -15.39 3.04 -12.29
C GLU A 84 -14.38 4.10 -12.72
N ASP A 85 -13.23 4.18 -12.06
CA ASP A 85 -12.17 5.15 -12.33
C ASP A 85 -10.92 4.55 -12.98
N ALA A 86 -10.94 3.26 -13.27
CA ALA A 86 -9.84 2.56 -13.93
C ALA A 86 -9.69 2.92 -15.41
N ASP A 87 -8.51 2.65 -15.96
CA ASP A 87 -8.15 2.85 -17.37
C ASP A 87 -8.29 4.30 -17.84
N LYS A 88 -8.06 5.24 -16.92
CA LYS A 88 -8.06 6.68 -17.15
C LYS A 88 -6.74 7.28 -16.70
N THR A 89 -6.71 8.57 -16.53
CA THR A 89 -5.65 9.30 -15.84
C THR A 89 -6.25 10.15 -14.73
N THR A 90 -5.44 10.40 -13.70
CA THR A 90 -5.80 11.25 -12.57
C THR A 90 -4.70 12.25 -12.25
N VAL A 91 -4.94 13.07 -11.25
CA VAL A 91 -3.95 14.00 -10.67
C VAL A 91 -3.58 13.50 -9.29
N LEU A 92 -2.29 13.42 -9.03
CA LEU A 92 -1.76 13.20 -7.68
C LEU A 92 -1.43 14.55 -7.05
N TYR A 93 -1.90 14.75 -5.84
CA TYR A 93 -1.60 15.92 -5.01
C TYR A 93 -0.60 15.54 -3.94
N SER A 94 0.51 16.26 -3.86
CA SER A 94 1.48 16.14 -2.78
C SER A 94 1.81 17.50 -2.19
N ILE A 95 2.42 17.52 -1.00
CA ILE A 95 2.84 18.71 -0.30
C ILE A 95 4.31 18.56 0.07
N ALA A 96 5.16 19.48 -0.36
CA ALA A 96 6.61 19.38 -0.20
C ALA A 96 7.06 19.15 1.25
N SER A 97 6.42 19.82 2.22
CA SER A 97 6.75 19.66 3.65
C SER A 97 6.32 18.30 4.24
N LYS A 98 5.46 17.56 3.53
CA LYS A 98 4.97 16.24 3.95
C LYS A 98 5.77 15.08 3.30
N GLY A 99 6.81 15.41 2.53
CA GLY A 99 7.68 14.42 1.91
C GLY A 99 6.95 13.55 0.91
N ALA A 100 6.99 12.24 1.12
CA ALA A 100 6.44 11.23 0.22
C ALA A 100 4.90 11.15 0.18
N MET A 101 4.21 11.84 1.07
CA MET A 101 2.76 11.73 1.21
C MET A 101 2.04 12.42 0.04
N GLY A 102 1.19 11.68 -0.65
CA GLY A 102 0.37 12.18 -1.75
C GLY A 102 -0.99 11.50 -1.79
N THR A 103 -2.02 12.23 -2.25
CA THR A 103 -3.38 11.70 -2.40
C THR A 103 -3.89 11.86 -3.81
N VAL A 104 -4.76 10.97 -4.24
CA VAL A 104 -5.32 10.90 -5.59
C VAL A 104 -6.64 11.68 -5.68
N GLY A 105 -6.87 12.34 -6.80
CA GLY A 105 -8.14 12.97 -7.16
C GLY A 105 -8.28 14.39 -6.64
N ASP A 106 -8.64 14.59 -5.40
CA ASP A 106 -8.69 15.90 -4.74
C ASP A 106 -7.67 15.97 -3.59
N ARG A 107 -7.65 17.08 -2.86
CA ARG A 107 -6.70 17.23 -1.74
C ARG A 107 -6.88 16.19 -0.62
N GLY A 108 -7.95 15.38 -0.64
CA GLY A 108 -8.20 14.34 0.34
C GLY A 108 -8.02 14.80 1.79
N ILE A 109 -7.15 14.11 2.52
CA ILE A 109 -6.80 14.44 3.91
C ILE A 109 -6.00 15.75 4.04
N TRP A 110 -5.45 16.30 2.95
CA TRP A 110 -4.64 17.54 2.91
C TRP A 110 -5.43 18.80 2.56
N LYS A 111 -6.77 18.74 2.50
CA LYS A 111 -7.63 19.88 2.10
C LYS A 111 -7.48 21.14 2.97
N ASP A 112 -7.12 20.95 4.23
CA ASP A 112 -6.95 22.04 5.20
C ASP A 112 -5.51 22.59 5.28
N GLU A 113 -4.56 22.01 4.50
CA GLU A 113 -3.19 22.48 4.45
C GLU A 113 -3.09 23.82 3.71
N THR A 114 -2.28 24.72 4.25
CA THR A 114 -2.08 26.07 3.70
C THR A 114 -0.94 26.14 2.68
N GLU A 115 -0.08 25.14 2.66
CA GLU A 115 1.02 25.03 1.71
C GLU A 115 0.48 24.74 0.30
N LYS A 116 1.17 25.28 -0.72
CA LYS A 116 0.79 25.01 -2.11
C LYS A 116 1.07 23.56 -2.46
N PRO A 117 0.08 22.83 -2.98
CA PRO A 117 0.31 21.48 -3.44
C PRO A 117 1.21 21.45 -4.69
N ILE A 118 1.94 20.37 -4.81
CA ILE A 118 2.59 19.93 -6.04
C ILE A 118 1.59 19.03 -6.76
N PHE A 119 1.47 19.19 -8.08
CA PHE A 119 0.57 18.41 -8.90
C PHE A 119 1.37 17.57 -9.87
N HIS A 120 1.09 16.26 -9.88
CA HIS A 120 1.55 15.36 -10.92
C HIS A 120 0.33 14.97 -11.76
N GLU A 121 0.29 15.42 -13.00
CA GLU A 121 -0.82 15.21 -13.92
C GLU A 121 -0.62 13.93 -14.77
N ASN A 122 -1.71 13.43 -15.34
CA ASN A 122 -1.70 12.28 -16.23
C ASN A 122 -1.20 10.97 -15.59
N ILE A 123 -1.39 10.80 -14.28
CA ILE A 123 -1.08 9.55 -13.59
C ILE A 123 -2.04 8.46 -14.06
N PRO A 124 -1.54 7.34 -14.62
CA PRO A 124 -2.41 6.23 -15.05
C PRO A 124 -3.19 5.66 -13.87
N THR A 125 -4.46 5.30 -14.10
CA THR A 125 -5.29 4.65 -13.08
C THR A 125 -5.56 3.19 -13.41
N ARG A 126 -5.47 2.33 -12.41
CA ARG A 126 -5.70 0.89 -12.54
C ARG A 126 -6.45 0.34 -11.33
N THR A 127 -7.17 -0.76 -11.50
CA THR A 127 -7.60 -1.55 -10.35
C THR A 127 -6.47 -2.44 -9.85
N LEU A 128 -6.44 -2.75 -8.56
CA LEU A 128 -5.48 -3.72 -8.02
C LEU A 128 -5.65 -5.10 -8.68
N THR A 129 -6.88 -5.51 -8.97
CA THR A 129 -7.16 -6.75 -9.71
C THR A 129 -6.47 -6.75 -11.09
N SER A 130 -6.52 -5.65 -11.84
CA SER A 130 -5.89 -5.59 -13.17
C SER A 130 -4.37 -5.71 -13.10
N VAL A 131 -3.74 -5.18 -12.07
CA VAL A 131 -2.30 -5.34 -11.82
C VAL A 131 -1.98 -6.79 -11.47
N LEU A 132 -2.75 -7.39 -10.58
CA LEU A 132 -2.57 -8.79 -10.17
C LEU A 132 -2.82 -9.78 -11.32
N ASP A 133 -3.72 -9.45 -12.26
CA ASP A 133 -3.99 -10.26 -13.44
C ASP A 133 -2.80 -10.38 -14.40
N GLU A 134 -1.89 -9.41 -14.39
CA GLU A 134 -0.63 -9.48 -15.13
C GLU A 134 0.42 -10.34 -14.42
N VAL A 135 0.47 -10.26 -13.11
CA VAL A 135 1.50 -10.93 -12.29
C VAL A 135 1.12 -12.38 -11.99
N LYS A 136 -0.15 -12.63 -11.68
CA LYS A 136 -0.71 -13.94 -11.35
C LYS A 136 0.03 -14.63 -10.20
N PRO A 137 0.17 -13.96 -9.03
CA PRO A 137 0.81 -14.58 -7.89
C PRO A 137 0.03 -15.83 -7.49
N LYS A 138 0.72 -16.87 -7.05
CA LYS A 138 0.07 -18.10 -6.55
C LYS A 138 -0.62 -17.86 -5.23
N GLU A 139 0.02 -17.10 -4.37
CA GLU A 139 -0.42 -16.74 -3.03
C GLU A 139 0.00 -15.28 -2.78
N ILE A 140 -0.72 -14.60 -1.92
CA ILE A 140 -0.37 -13.26 -1.44
C ILE A 140 -0.38 -13.35 0.08
N ASN A 141 0.81 -13.34 0.69
CA ASN A 141 0.90 -13.51 2.13
C ASN A 141 0.66 -12.20 2.87
N PHE A 142 1.09 -11.07 2.29
CA PHE A 142 0.98 -9.79 2.96
C PHE A 142 0.58 -8.67 1.99
N MET A 143 -0.27 -7.77 2.44
CA MET A 143 -0.59 -6.51 1.76
C MET A 143 -0.47 -5.35 2.74
N SER A 144 0.34 -4.36 2.40
CA SER A 144 0.38 -3.06 3.05
C SER A 144 -0.38 -2.04 2.20
N LEU A 145 -1.39 -1.41 2.79
CA LEU A 145 -2.24 -0.42 2.14
C LEU A 145 -2.17 0.91 2.89
N ASP A 146 -1.43 1.84 2.31
CA ASP A 146 -1.22 3.19 2.81
C ASP A 146 -1.19 4.15 1.62
N VAL A 147 -2.31 4.79 1.33
CA VAL A 147 -2.53 5.64 0.14
C VAL A 147 -3.19 6.97 0.48
N GLU A 148 -2.97 7.41 1.72
CA GLU A 148 -3.30 8.76 2.18
C GLU A 148 -4.76 9.15 1.94
N GLY A 149 -5.69 8.28 2.36
CA GLY A 149 -7.12 8.52 2.35
C GLY A 149 -7.87 7.95 1.15
N TYR A 150 -7.23 7.13 0.33
CA TYR A 150 -7.86 6.51 -0.84
C TYR A 150 -8.04 4.97 -0.70
N GLU A 151 -7.82 4.43 0.51
CA GLU A 151 -7.79 2.99 0.83
C GLU A 151 -9.05 2.26 0.41
N LEU A 152 -10.22 2.84 0.68
CA LEU A 152 -11.49 2.24 0.32
C LEU A 152 -11.64 2.04 -1.21
N ASN A 153 -11.13 2.98 -2.01
CA ASN A 153 -11.21 2.89 -3.46
C ASN A 153 -10.25 1.83 -4.02
N VAL A 154 -9.07 1.70 -3.42
CA VAL A 154 -8.13 0.61 -3.72
C VAL A 154 -8.77 -0.75 -3.43
N LEU A 155 -9.37 -0.91 -2.25
CA LEU A 155 -10.03 -2.15 -1.83
C LEU A 155 -11.24 -2.50 -2.71
N LYS A 156 -12.01 -1.52 -3.20
CA LYS A 156 -13.08 -1.74 -4.18
C LYS A 156 -12.55 -2.24 -5.52
N GLY A 157 -11.31 -1.92 -5.85
CA GLY A 157 -10.60 -2.38 -7.04
C GLY A 157 -9.99 -3.78 -6.91
N LEU A 158 -10.13 -4.45 -5.75
CA LEU A 158 -9.65 -5.81 -5.51
C LEU A 158 -10.81 -6.81 -5.57
N ASP A 159 -10.68 -7.81 -6.43
CA ASP A 159 -11.55 -8.99 -6.46
C ASP A 159 -11.07 -9.98 -5.39
N PHE A 160 -11.70 -9.96 -4.23
CA PHE A 160 -11.36 -10.81 -3.10
C PHE A 160 -11.65 -12.30 -3.31
N GLU A 161 -12.51 -12.66 -4.26
CA GLU A 161 -12.75 -14.05 -4.63
C GLU A 161 -11.60 -14.63 -5.47
N LYS A 162 -10.86 -13.75 -6.14
CA LYS A 162 -9.74 -14.14 -6.99
C LYS A 162 -8.40 -13.97 -6.29
N TYR A 163 -8.25 -12.91 -5.51
CA TYR A 163 -7.01 -12.53 -4.84
C TYR A 163 -7.31 -12.14 -3.39
N SER A 164 -6.87 -12.96 -2.46
CA SER A 164 -7.12 -12.77 -1.03
C SER A 164 -5.79 -12.78 -0.27
N PRO A 165 -5.18 -11.61 0.00
CA PRO A 165 -4.00 -11.56 0.86
C PRO A 165 -4.27 -12.21 2.23
N GLU A 166 -3.33 -12.98 2.77
CA GLU A 166 -3.48 -13.64 4.06
C GLU A 166 -3.60 -12.63 5.21
N ILE A 167 -2.71 -11.63 5.17
CA ILE A 167 -2.69 -10.52 6.12
C ILE A 167 -2.75 -9.19 5.35
N ILE A 168 -3.62 -8.28 5.78
CA ILE A 168 -3.69 -6.91 5.27
C ILE A 168 -3.44 -5.96 6.43
N VAL A 169 -2.48 -5.04 6.26
CA VAL A 169 -2.37 -3.85 7.11
C VAL A 169 -2.92 -2.67 6.33
N VAL A 170 -3.84 -1.94 6.93
CA VAL A 170 -4.43 -0.74 6.33
C VAL A 170 -4.20 0.46 7.24
N GLU A 171 -3.59 1.53 6.71
CA GLU A 171 -3.63 2.83 7.36
C GLU A 171 -4.94 3.53 7.01
N CYS A 172 -5.76 3.84 8.03
CA CYS A 172 -7.05 4.50 7.87
C CYS A 172 -7.18 5.73 8.76
N HIS A 173 -7.71 6.80 8.18
CA HIS A 173 -7.96 8.05 8.89
C HIS A 173 -9.45 8.30 9.12
N GLY A 174 -9.81 8.64 10.37
CA GLY A 174 -11.12 9.20 10.72
C GLY A 174 -12.30 8.40 10.19
N ASP A 175 -13.09 9.04 9.34
CA ASP A 175 -14.36 8.50 8.83
C ASP A 175 -14.18 7.32 7.84
N LEU A 176 -12.95 7.07 7.34
CA LEU A 176 -12.67 5.95 6.45
C LEU A 176 -12.59 4.60 7.17
N ILE A 177 -12.35 4.59 8.48
CA ILE A 177 -12.21 3.36 9.26
C ILE A 177 -13.45 2.46 9.10
N LYS A 178 -14.62 3.04 9.29
CA LYS A 178 -15.86 2.25 9.22
C LYS A 178 -16.16 1.69 7.83
N PRO A 179 -16.13 2.45 6.72
CA PRO A 179 -16.34 1.90 5.39
C PRO A 179 -15.34 0.82 4.98
N VAL A 180 -14.08 0.94 5.40
CA VAL A 180 -13.04 -0.07 5.16
C VAL A 180 -13.35 -1.35 5.93
N ASP A 181 -13.67 -1.24 7.22
CA ASP A 181 -14.05 -2.36 8.05
C ASP A 181 -15.33 -3.06 7.55
N ASP A 182 -16.37 -2.31 7.17
CA ASP A 182 -17.62 -2.85 6.60
C ASP A 182 -17.36 -3.68 5.30
N LEU A 183 -16.34 -3.30 4.52
CA LEU A 183 -15.94 -4.04 3.31
C LEU A 183 -15.10 -5.26 3.66
N LEU A 184 -14.04 -5.08 4.44
CA LEU A 184 -13.10 -6.16 4.77
C LEU A 184 -13.72 -7.23 5.66
N SER A 185 -14.62 -6.87 6.58
CA SER A 185 -15.28 -7.82 7.48
C SER A 185 -16.10 -8.92 6.77
N ARG A 186 -16.33 -8.82 5.47
CA ARG A 186 -16.94 -9.90 4.68
C ARG A 186 -15.99 -11.08 4.48
N TYR A 187 -14.69 -10.82 4.38
CA TYR A 187 -13.65 -11.78 4.04
C TYR A 187 -12.66 -12.00 5.18
N TYR A 188 -12.44 -10.98 6.02
CA TYR A 188 -11.39 -10.90 7.04
C TYR A 188 -11.98 -10.73 8.44
N ILE A 189 -11.15 -11.03 9.42
CA ILE A 189 -11.36 -10.59 10.82
C ILE A 189 -10.37 -9.48 11.13
N LEU A 190 -10.81 -8.47 11.87
CA LEU A 190 -9.91 -7.49 12.47
C LEU A 190 -9.15 -8.18 13.61
N ASP A 191 -7.87 -8.43 13.42
CA ASP A 191 -7.03 -9.20 14.33
C ASP A 191 -6.29 -8.30 15.33
N ASN A 192 -5.72 -7.19 14.84
CA ASN A 192 -4.92 -6.31 15.68
C ASN A 192 -5.10 -4.84 15.29
N LYS A 193 -4.83 -3.95 16.24
CA LYS A 193 -4.73 -2.50 16.04
C LYS A 193 -3.35 -2.04 16.52
N ILE A 194 -2.44 -1.78 15.58
CA ILE A 194 -1.05 -1.43 15.89
C ILE A 194 -0.93 0.01 16.39
N SER A 195 -1.72 0.92 15.82
CA SER A 195 -1.79 2.33 16.19
C SER A 195 -3.21 2.88 16.08
N ASP A 196 -3.39 4.18 16.24
CA ASP A 196 -4.71 4.81 16.03
C ASP A 196 -5.16 4.83 14.56
N ARG A 197 -4.27 4.45 13.63
CA ARG A 197 -4.51 4.46 12.19
C ARG A 197 -4.27 3.11 11.53
N ASP A 198 -3.40 2.26 12.10
CA ASP A 198 -2.95 1.01 11.49
C ASP A 198 -3.73 -0.19 12.03
N TYR A 199 -4.48 -0.82 11.16
CA TYR A 199 -5.34 -1.96 11.45
C TYR A 199 -4.88 -3.20 10.70
N VAL A 200 -4.79 -4.34 11.41
CA VAL A 200 -4.41 -5.62 10.82
C VAL A 200 -5.64 -6.50 10.65
N TYR A 201 -5.83 -6.96 9.45
CA TYR A 201 -6.90 -7.87 9.07
C TYR A 201 -6.32 -9.21 8.64
N GLN A 202 -6.85 -10.30 9.19
CA GLN A 202 -6.49 -11.67 8.85
C GLN A 202 -7.61 -12.34 8.06
N LEU A 203 -7.27 -13.05 7.00
CA LEU A 203 -8.20 -13.82 6.17
C LEU A 203 -8.91 -14.89 7.03
N LYS A 204 -10.24 -15.07 6.84
CA LYS A 204 -11.06 -16.03 7.58
C LYS A 204 -10.76 -17.47 7.27
#